data_86b2cf34796571267d057ce4c7113b63
#
_entry.id   86b2cf34796571267d057ce4c7113b63
#
_cell.length_a   1.000
_cell.length_b   1.000
_cell.length_c   1.000
_cell.angle_alpha   90.00
_cell.angle_beta   90.00
_cell.angle_gamma   90.00
#
_symmetry.space_group_name_H-M   'P 1'
#
loop_
_entity.id
_entity.type
_entity.pdbx_description
1 polymer ?
#
loop_
_entity_poly.entity_id
_entity_poly.type
_entity_poly.pdbx_seq_one_letter_code
_entity_poly.pdbx_strand_id
1 'polypeptide(L)'
;MFVEDDLAVAIVKKVAGQLGIARHVSIQRFGAAINCFTILAGLLLRRESCDNSIFVLDGDVYRAKEEQEERLKAVLTGDDENAKLLRQSSFEKIKCLNLPENTKPEKYIHNIIINLFRTDDNERNEIIEVAKQIVVVDDSHKYVGDIISRLDWDRSTGLSKIIDLVSSTQEWDTYIADVKNWLHSKLSMVQEVASQEV
;
A
#
# COMPACT_ATOMS: atom_id res chain seq x y z
N MET A 1 -4.81 9.37 -3.29
CA MET A 1 -3.70 8.51 -2.84
C MET A 1 -2.92 8.04 -4.04
N PHE A 2 -1.62 7.99 -3.92
CA PHE A 2 -0.73 7.49 -4.96
C PHE A 2 -0.11 6.18 -4.48
N VAL A 3 -0.12 5.15 -5.31
CA VAL A 3 0.33 3.79 -4.97
C VAL A 3 1.21 3.22 -6.06
N GLU A 4 1.98 2.18 -5.76
CA GLU A 4 2.98 1.65 -6.67
C GLU A 4 2.34 0.90 -7.83
N ASP A 5 1.52 -0.12 -7.55
CA ASP A 5 1.01 -1.03 -8.56
C ASP A 5 -0.47 -1.46 -8.34
N ASP A 6 -0.92 -2.48 -9.06
CA ASP A 6 -2.30 -3.00 -8.97
C ASP A 6 -2.59 -3.70 -7.64
N LEU A 7 -1.57 -4.34 -7.04
CA LEU A 7 -1.71 -4.99 -5.73
C LEU A 7 -1.94 -3.93 -4.65
N ALA A 8 -1.12 -2.88 -4.64
CA ALA A 8 -1.29 -1.75 -3.74
C ALA A 8 -2.64 -1.02 -3.96
N VAL A 9 -3.12 -0.92 -5.21
CA VAL A 9 -4.50 -0.42 -5.49
C VAL A 9 -5.54 -1.28 -4.81
N ALA A 10 -5.46 -2.61 -4.91
CA ALA A 10 -6.42 -3.52 -4.30
C ALA A 10 -6.41 -3.43 -2.77
N ILE A 11 -5.21 -3.33 -2.17
CA ILE A 11 -5.01 -3.15 -0.73
C ILE A 11 -5.69 -1.85 -0.26
N VAL A 12 -5.38 -0.72 -0.88
CA VAL A 12 -5.93 0.59 -0.48
C VAL A 12 -7.44 0.65 -0.67
N LYS A 13 -7.98 0.08 -1.76
CA LYS A 13 -9.43 -0.04 -1.96
C LYS A 13 -10.11 -0.83 -0.85
N LYS A 14 -9.50 -1.94 -0.42
CA LYS A 14 -10.03 -2.75 0.68
C LYS A 14 -10.04 -1.98 1.99
N VAL A 15 -8.95 -1.30 2.34
CA VAL A 15 -8.86 -0.47 3.54
C VAL A 15 -9.91 0.64 3.52
N ALA A 16 -10.04 1.37 2.41
CA ALA A 16 -11.05 2.42 2.24
C ALA A 16 -12.48 1.87 2.34
N GLY A 17 -12.73 0.66 1.81
CA GLY A 17 -14.00 -0.05 1.94
C GLY A 17 -14.32 -0.41 3.39
N GLN A 18 -13.36 -0.96 4.13
CA GLN A 18 -13.51 -1.30 5.55
C GLN A 18 -13.82 -0.06 6.41
N LEU A 19 -13.29 1.10 6.03
CA LEU A 19 -13.55 2.38 6.70
C LEU A 19 -14.84 3.08 6.19
N GLY A 20 -15.54 2.53 5.20
CA GLY A 20 -16.76 3.11 4.63
C GLY A 20 -16.54 4.36 3.77
N ILE A 21 -15.30 4.66 3.36
CA ILE A 21 -14.93 5.91 2.64
C ILE A 21 -14.48 5.69 1.20
N ALA A 22 -14.69 4.50 0.65
CA ALA A 22 -14.22 4.17 -0.70
C ALA A 22 -14.62 5.19 -1.78
N ARG A 23 -15.79 5.84 -1.64
CA ARG A 23 -16.29 6.86 -2.59
C ARG A 23 -15.50 8.18 -2.53
N HIS A 24 -14.79 8.43 -1.45
CA HIS A 24 -14.05 9.67 -1.20
C HIS A 24 -12.55 9.51 -1.45
N VAL A 25 -12.10 8.32 -1.82
CA VAL A 25 -10.68 8.02 -2.05
C VAL A 25 -10.42 7.86 -3.54
N SER A 26 -9.64 8.77 -4.11
CA SER A 26 -9.09 8.63 -5.46
C SER A 26 -7.72 7.95 -5.37
N ILE A 27 -7.50 6.90 -6.17
CA ILE A 27 -6.26 6.12 -6.17
C ILE A 27 -5.62 6.20 -7.56
N GLN A 28 -4.36 6.60 -7.61
CA GLN A 28 -3.56 6.69 -8.83
C GLN A 28 -2.27 5.88 -8.66
N ARG A 29 -1.86 5.19 -9.72
CA ARG A 29 -0.59 4.45 -9.73
C ARG A 29 0.54 5.34 -10.20
N PHE A 30 1.70 5.20 -9.57
CA PHE A 30 2.94 5.85 -10.00
C PHE A 30 3.94 4.88 -10.64
N GLY A 31 3.71 3.58 -10.57
CA GLY A 31 4.59 2.55 -11.12
C GLY A 31 5.76 2.25 -10.18
N ALA A 32 6.99 2.23 -10.69
CA ALA A 32 8.16 1.88 -9.88
C ALA A 32 8.33 2.82 -8.67
N ALA A 33 8.79 2.26 -7.53
CA ALA A 33 8.95 2.95 -6.26
C ALA A 33 9.70 4.30 -6.35
N ILE A 34 10.70 4.39 -7.23
CA ILE A 34 11.47 5.63 -7.44
C ILE A 34 10.59 6.81 -7.93
N ASN A 35 9.51 6.53 -8.65
CA ASN A 35 8.61 7.56 -9.18
C ASN A 35 7.85 8.28 -8.07
N CYS A 36 7.67 7.66 -6.90
CA CYS A 36 7.10 8.27 -5.72
C CYS A 36 7.76 9.63 -5.43
N PHE A 37 9.08 9.63 -5.35
CA PHE A 37 9.88 10.82 -5.01
C PHE A 37 9.79 11.90 -6.09
N THR A 38 9.84 11.50 -7.35
CA THR A 38 9.78 12.42 -8.49
C THR A 38 8.42 13.12 -8.59
N ILE A 39 7.33 12.36 -8.47
CA ILE A 39 5.97 12.91 -8.56
C ILE A 39 5.68 13.82 -7.38
N LEU A 40 6.02 13.37 -6.15
CA LEU A 40 5.83 14.16 -4.94
C LEU A 40 6.62 15.47 -5.01
N ALA A 41 7.89 15.42 -5.42
CA ALA A 41 8.71 16.63 -5.62
C ALA A 41 8.09 17.57 -6.66
N GLY A 42 7.59 17.03 -7.77
CA GLY A 42 6.94 17.82 -8.82
C GLY A 42 5.70 18.56 -8.32
N LEU A 43 4.85 17.91 -7.52
CA LEU A 43 3.66 18.53 -6.93
C LEU A 43 4.04 19.66 -5.95
N LEU A 44 5.01 19.42 -5.07
CA LEU A 44 5.47 20.40 -4.10
C LEU A 44 6.16 21.62 -4.75
N LEU A 45 6.98 21.40 -5.76
CA LEU A 45 7.63 22.49 -6.51
C LEU A 45 6.61 23.35 -7.27
N ARG A 46 5.52 22.77 -7.74
CA ARG A 46 4.38 23.49 -8.33
C ARG A 46 3.49 24.17 -7.30
N ARG A 47 3.78 24.02 -6.00
CA ARG A 47 2.96 24.52 -4.89
C ARG A 47 1.52 23.99 -4.93
N GLU A 48 1.33 22.78 -5.45
CA GLU A 48 0.04 22.10 -5.38
C GLU A 48 -0.19 21.61 -3.96
N SER A 49 -1.42 21.80 -3.43
CA SER A 49 -1.76 21.30 -2.11
C SER A 49 -1.75 19.75 -2.11
N CYS A 50 -0.91 19.18 -1.27
CA CYS A 50 -0.82 17.75 -1.02
C CYS A 50 -1.41 17.35 0.33
N ASP A 51 -2.21 18.20 0.99
CA ASP A 51 -2.69 18.00 2.37
C ASP A 51 -3.58 16.76 2.51
N ASN A 52 -4.31 16.44 1.44
CA ASN A 52 -5.16 15.26 1.37
C ASN A 52 -4.57 14.15 0.49
N SER A 53 -3.25 14.16 0.32
CA SER A 53 -2.55 13.16 -0.50
C SER A 53 -1.48 12.44 0.29
N ILE A 54 -1.38 11.12 0.07
CA ILE A 54 -0.22 10.31 0.48
C ILE A 54 0.27 9.45 -0.67
N PHE A 55 1.52 9.06 -0.55
CA PHE A 55 2.22 8.15 -1.43
C PHE A 55 2.51 6.88 -0.65
N VAL A 56 2.03 5.74 -1.12
CA VAL A 56 2.18 4.45 -0.46
C VAL A 56 3.18 3.61 -1.25
N LEU A 57 4.30 3.29 -0.61
CA LEU A 57 5.30 2.36 -1.08
C LEU A 57 4.96 0.95 -0.59
N ASP A 58 5.32 -0.05 -1.37
CA ASP A 58 5.05 -1.46 -1.07
C ASP A 58 5.84 -1.98 0.15
N GLY A 59 6.88 -1.27 0.56
CA GLY A 59 7.63 -1.54 1.78
C GLY A 59 8.78 -2.54 1.63
N ASP A 60 9.09 -2.98 0.42
CA ASP A 60 10.25 -3.83 0.13
C ASP A 60 11.50 -3.02 -0.26
N VAL A 61 11.32 -1.81 -0.78
CA VAL A 61 12.38 -0.83 -1.10
C VAL A 61 12.09 0.53 -0.48
N TYR A 62 13.14 1.32 -0.24
CA TYR A 62 13.05 2.66 0.38
C TYR A 62 12.28 2.66 1.71
N ARG A 63 12.46 1.61 2.48
CA ARG A 63 11.80 1.46 3.79
C ARG A 63 12.45 2.33 4.86
N ALA A 64 13.78 2.42 4.83
CA ALA A 64 14.53 3.21 5.78
C ALA A 64 14.38 4.71 5.48
N LYS A 65 14.28 5.52 6.54
CA LYS A 65 14.17 6.98 6.39
C LYS A 65 15.39 7.58 5.69
N GLU A 66 16.55 7.02 5.94
CA GLU A 66 17.83 7.43 5.33
C GLU A 66 17.80 7.23 3.81
N GLU A 67 17.26 6.12 3.33
CA GLU A 67 17.11 5.84 1.90
C GLU A 67 16.13 6.83 1.24
N GLN A 68 14.99 7.11 1.90
CA GLN A 68 14.02 8.08 1.44
C GLN A 68 14.63 9.48 1.41
N GLU A 69 15.39 9.86 2.44
CA GLU A 69 16.06 11.16 2.50
C GLU A 69 17.07 11.34 1.36
N GLU A 70 17.87 10.33 1.07
CA GLU A 70 18.81 10.35 -0.04
C GLU A 70 18.09 10.58 -1.37
N ARG A 71 16.98 9.88 -1.61
CA ARG A 71 16.15 10.05 -2.80
C ARG A 71 15.50 11.43 -2.87
N LEU A 72 14.97 11.93 -1.76
CA LEU A 72 14.41 13.29 -1.71
C LEU A 72 15.48 14.37 -1.96
N LYS A 73 16.70 14.21 -1.46
CA LYS A 73 17.82 15.11 -1.76
C LYS A 73 18.18 15.11 -3.25
N ALA A 74 18.07 13.97 -3.91
CA ALA A 74 18.37 13.88 -5.35
C ALA A 74 17.34 14.61 -6.22
N VAL A 75 16.07 14.68 -5.80
CA VAL A 75 14.99 15.33 -6.59
C VAL A 75 14.64 16.74 -6.09
N LEU A 76 14.82 17.02 -4.80
CA LEU A 76 14.64 18.33 -4.16
C LEU A 76 16.02 18.87 -3.74
N THR A 77 16.78 19.32 -4.73
CA THR A 77 18.13 19.83 -4.53
C THR A 77 18.13 21.19 -3.80
N GLY A 78 19.24 21.53 -3.20
CA GLY A 78 19.43 22.78 -2.45
C GLY A 78 19.62 22.53 -0.96
N ASP A 79 20.37 23.46 -0.31
CA ASP A 79 20.70 23.40 1.11
C ASP A 79 20.09 24.55 1.92
N ASP A 80 19.29 25.39 1.28
CA ASP A 80 18.56 26.45 1.94
C ASP A 80 17.39 25.92 2.80
N GLU A 81 16.85 26.75 3.66
CA GLU A 81 15.77 26.38 4.58
C GLU A 81 14.50 25.95 3.83
N ASN A 82 14.21 26.54 2.67
CA ASN A 82 13.05 26.16 1.88
C ASN A 82 13.18 24.73 1.33
N ALA A 83 14.35 24.37 0.80
CA ALA A 83 14.62 23.00 0.32
C ALA A 83 14.54 21.98 1.47
N LYS A 84 15.02 22.30 2.66
CA LYS A 84 14.89 21.44 3.86
C LYS A 84 13.43 21.25 4.25
N LEU A 85 12.63 22.31 4.30
CA LEU A 85 11.21 22.26 4.62
C LEU A 85 10.43 21.42 3.60
N LEU A 86 10.73 21.56 2.31
CA LEU A 86 10.11 20.74 1.26
C LEU A 86 10.43 19.25 1.45
N ARG A 87 11.68 18.90 1.76
CA ARG A 87 12.05 17.51 2.05
C ARG A 87 11.34 16.98 3.29
N GLN A 88 11.29 17.74 4.36
CA GLN A 88 10.58 17.36 5.58
C GLN A 88 9.08 17.14 5.31
N SER A 89 8.43 18.06 4.61
CA SER A 89 7.03 17.92 4.19
C SER A 89 6.80 16.68 3.33
N SER A 90 7.79 16.30 2.50
CA SER A 90 7.73 15.10 1.69
C SER A 90 7.69 13.82 2.51
N PHE A 91 8.48 13.72 3.57
CA PHE A 91 8.49 12.54 4.46
C PHE A 91 7.11 12.26 5.07
N GLU A 92 6.40 13.29 5.47
CA GLU A 92 5.07 13.15 6.06
C GLU A 92 4.05 12.55 5.09
N LYS A 93 4.28 12.73 3.79
CA LYS A 93 3.40 12.26 2.72
C LYS A 93 3.73 10.83 2.26
N ILE A 94 4.88 10.28 2.63
CA ILE A 94 5.27 8.92 2.25
C ILE A 94 4.88 7.96 3.38
N LYS A 95 4.19 6.89 3.02
CA LYS A 95 3.84 5.77 3.90
C LYS A 95 4.29 4.47 3.25
N CYS A 96 4.68 3.51 4.06
CA CYS A 96 5.02 2.17 3.58
C CYS A 96 3.98 1.16 4.07
N LEU A 97 3.73 0.12 3.29
CA LEU A 97 3.10 -1.09 3.80
C LEU A 97 4.11 -1.80 4.72
N ASN A 98 3.64 -2.31 5.85
CA ASN A 98 4.52 -2.89 6.87
C ASN A 98 4.86 -4.34 6.54
N LEU A 99 5.91 -4.56 5.77
CA LEU A 99 6.41 -5.88 5.45
C LEU A 99 7.41 -6.39 6.50
N PRO A 100 7.50 -7.70 6.75
CA PRO A 100 8.67 -8.29 7.39
C PRO A 100 9.95 -7.98 6.62
N GLU A 101 11.10 -7.98 7.30
CA GLU A 101 12.39 -7.77 6.67
C GLU A 101 12.64 -8.78 5.54
N ASN A 102 13.24 -8.30 4.46
CA ASN A 102 13.63 -9.10 3.30
C ASN A 102 12.47 -9.89 2.66
N THR A 103 11.26 -9.36 2.72
CA THR A 103 10.08 -10.01 2.15
C THR A 103 9.46 -9.12 1.08
N LYS A 104 9.07 -9.72 -0.05
CA LYS A 104 8.30 -9.07 -1.11
C LYS A 104 6.79 -9.07 -0.79
N PRO A 105 6.00 -8.07 -1.27
CA PRO A 105 4.57 -7.99 -0.99
C PRO A 105 3.80 -9.26 -1.35
N GLU A 106 4.00 -9.77 -2.56
CA GLU A 106 3.29 -10.96 -3.03
C GLU A 106 3.67 -12.22 -2.25
N LYS A 107 4.94 -12.37 -1.89
CA LYS A 107 5.39 -13.47 -1.02
C LYS A 107 4.78 -13.38 0.37
N TYR A 108 4.69 -12.18 0.92
CA TYR A 108 4.05 -11.96 2.22
C TYR A 108 2.58 -12.38 2.20
N ILE A 109 1.82 -11.93 1.19
CA ILE A 109 0.43 -12.31 0.97
C ILE A 109 0.29 -13.81 0.80
N HIS A 110 1.13 -14.43 -0.03
CA HIS A 110 1.14 -15.89 -0.20
C HIS A 110 1.38 -16.63 1.12
N ASN A 111 2.32 -16.16 1.94
CA ASN A 111 2.60 -16.76 3.25
C ASN A 111 1.39 -16.66 4.20
N ILE A 112 0.67 -15.53 4.20
CA ILE A 112 -0.57 -15.39 4.97
C ILE A 112 -1.59 -16.44 4.52
N ILE A 113 -1.80 -16.58 3.21
CA ILE A 113 -2.75 -17.55 2.64
C ILE A 113 -2.39 -18.98 3.05
N ILE A 114 -1.10 -19.36 2.97
CA ILE A 114 -0.64 -20.68 3.39
C ILE A 114 -0.81 -20.92 4.89
N ASN A 115 -0.67 -19.87 5.69
CA ASN A 115 -0.89 -19.99 7.14
C ASN A 115 -2.37 -20.17 7.50
N LEU A 116 -3.29 -19.57 6.74
CA LEU A 116 -4.73 -19.78 6.90
C LEU A 116 -5.14 -21.24 6.73
N PHE A 117 -4.43 -21.99 5.89
CA PHE A 117 -4.67 -23.42 5.72
C PHE A 117 -4.40 -24.24 6.99
N ARG A 118 -3.54 -23.80 7.84
CA ARG A 118 -3.18 -24.50 9.09
C ARG A 118 -4.24 -24.33 10.20
N THR A 119 -5.23 -23.48 9.98
CA THR A 119 -6.38 -23.29 10.86
C THR A 119 -7.59 -23.97 10.21
N ASP A 120 -8.19 -24.96 10.85
CA ASP A 120 -9.13 -25.96 10.32
C ASP A 120 -10.36 -25.47 9.54
N ASP A 121 -10.71 -24.18 9.60
CA ASP A 121 -11.95 -23.64 9.03
C ASP A 121 -11.90 -23.30 7.51
N ASN A 122 -10.73 -23.36 6.88
CA ASN A 122 -10.53 -22.87 5.51
C ASN A 122 -10.14 -23.95 4.48
N GLU A 123 -10.35 -25.23 4.79
CA GLU A 123 -9.89 -26.35 3.95
C GLU A 123 -10.46 -26.39 2.52
N ARG A 124 -11.55 -25.67 2.25
CA ARG A 124 -12.24 -25.70 0.94
C ARG A 124 -12.11 -24.43 0.12
N ASN A 125 -11.23 -23.48 0.51
CA ASN A 125 -11.05 -22.26 -0.25
C ASN A 125 -10.13 -22.49 -1.46
N GLU A 126 -10.66 -22.25 -2.66
CA GLU A 126 -9.94 -22.45 -3.92
C GLU A 126 -8.60 -21.70 -4.01
N ILE A 127 -8.53 -20.48 -3.42
CA ILE A 127 -7.30 -19.68 -3.36
C ILE A 127 -6.23 -20.41 -2.55
N ILE A 128 -6.62 -20.96 -1.40
CA ILE A 128 -5.72 -21.68 -0.49
C ILE A 128 -5.21 -22.97 -1.16
N GLU A 129 -6.11 -23.73 -1.82
CA GLU A 129 -5.75 -24.96 -2.51
C GLU A 129 -4.74 -24.70 -3.64
N VAL A 130 -4.94 -23.65 -4.42
CA VAL A 130 -4.00 -23.29 -5.48
C VAL A 130 -2.68 -22.76 -4.91
N ALA A 131 -2.74 -21.91 -3.87
CA ALA A 131 -1.54 -21.37 -3.24
C ALA A 131 -0.60 -22.45 -2.70
N LYS A 132 -1.13 -23.55 -2.12
CA LYS A 132 -0.34 -24.70 -1.66
C LYS A 132 0.44 -25.39 -2.77
N GLN A 133 -0.08 -25.37 -4.00
CA GLN A 133 0.56 -26.00 -5.14
C GLN A 133 1.65 -25.16 -5.79
N ILE A 134 1.78 -23.91 -5.37
CA ILE A 134 2.82 -23.01 -5.86
C ILE A 134 4.10 -23.28 -5.09
N VAL A 135 5.12 -23.76 -5.80
CA VAL A 135 6.45 -23.98 -5.22
C VAL A 135 7.17 -22.64 -5.11
N VAL A 136 7.47 -22.26 -3.88
CA VAL A 136 8.26 -21.04 -3.60
C VAL A 136 9.74 -21.33 -3.80
N VAL A 137 10.30 -20.93 -4.93
CA VAL A 137 11.70 -21.18 -5.29
C VAL A 137 12.59 -19.98 -4.98
N ASP A 138 12.02 -18.77 -5.07
CA ASP A 138 12.74 -17.51 -4.88
C ASP A 138 11.82 -16.43 -4.29
N ASP A 139 12.35 -15.23 -4.14
CA ASP A 139 11.61 -14.05 -3.68
C ASP A 139 11.00 -13.27 -4.85
N SER A 140 10.28 -13.95 -5.73
CA SER A 140 9.71 -13.34 -6.92
C SER A 140 8.36 -12.66 -6.67
N HIS A 141 8.03 -11.68 -7.52
CA HIS A 141 6.73 -10.99 -7.53
C HIS A 141 5.62 -11.79 -8.22
N LYS A 142 5.74 -13.13 -8.34
CA LYS A 142 4.83 -13.92 -9.17
C LYS A 142 3.74 -14.64 -8.40
N TYR A 143 3.89 -14.85 -7.09
CA TYR A 143 3.00 -15.71 -6.31
C TYR A 143 1.53 -15.38 -6.43
N VAL A 144 1.16 -14.11 -6.28
CA VAL A 144 -0.23 -13.66 -6.41
C VAL A 144 -0.71 -13.80 -7.85
N GLY A 145 0.12 -13.45 -8.82
CA GLY A 145 -0.17 -13.60 -10.25
C GLY A 145 -0.37 -15.06 -10.66
N ASP A 146 0.43 -15.97 -10.11
CA ASP A 146 0.32 -17.42 -10.37
C ASP A 146 -0.99 -18.02 -9.81
N ILE A 147 -1.41 -17.57 -8.61
CA ILE A 147 -2.72 -17.96 -8.06
C ILE A 147 -3.84 -17.52 -9.00
N ILE A 148 -3.85 -16.26 -9.40
CA ILE A 148 -4.86 -15.66 -10.28
C ILE A 148 -4.92 -16.39 -11.61
N SER A 149 -3.76 -16.66 -12.22
CA SER A 149 -3.66 -17.38 -13.50
C SER A 149 -4.17 -18.80 -13.43
N ARG A 150 -3.88 -19.54 -12.35
CA ARG A 150 -4.35 -20.93 -12.18
C ARG A 150 -5.85 -21.04 -11.92
N LEU A 151 -6.46 -19.98 -11.39
CA LEU A 151 -7.89 -19.89 -11.16
C LEU A 151 -8.66 -19.31 -12.35
N ASP A 152 -7.95 -18.98 -13.45
CA ASP A 152 -8.51 -18.39 -14.67
C ASP A 152 -9.34 -17.11 -14.39
N TRP A 153 -8.88 -16.30 -13.45
CA TRP A 153 -9.52 -15.04 -13.13
C TRP A 153 -8.86 -13.86 -13.87
N ASP A 154 -9.66 -12.84 -14.18
CA ASP A 154 -9.06 -11.56 -14.53
C ASP A 154 -8.29 -10.97 -13.32
N ARG A 155 -7.25 -10.16 -13.61
CA ARG A 155 -6.33 -9.65 -12.61
C ARG A 155 -7.04 -8.85 -11.50
N SER A 156 -8.01 -8.01 -11.88
CA SER A 156 -8.72 -7.15 -10.93
C SER A 156 -9.58 -7.95 -9.95
N THR A 157 -10.36 -8.89 -10.49
CA THR A 157 -11.18 -9.81 -9.69
C THR A 157 -10.32 -10.68 -8.78
N GLY A 158 -9.24 -11.24 -9.34
CA GLY A 158 -8.33 -12.09 -8.58
C GLY A 158 -7.67 -11.35 -7.43
N LEU A 159 -7.14 -10.16 -7.65
CA LEU A 159 -6.56 -9.33 -6.60
C LEU A 159 -7.59 -8.99 -5.52
N SER A 160 -8.82 -8.61 -5.90
CA SER A 160 -9.87 -8.31 -4.93
C SER A 160 -10.18 -9.50 -4.04
N LYS A 161 -10.38 -10.68 -4.61
CA LYS A 161 -10.69 -11.92 -3.85
C LYS A 161 -9.54 -12.34 -2.92
N ILE A 162 -8.30 -12.24 -3.40
CA ILE A 162 -7.12 -12.55 -2.58
C ILE A 162 -7.00 -11.59 -1.41
N ILE A 163 -7.16 -10.29 -1.65
CA ILE A 163 -7.09 -9.27 -0.60
C ILE A 163 -8.28 -9.40 0.35
N ASP A 164 -9.46 -9.77 -0.13
CA ASP A 164 -10.62 -10.05 0.74
C ASP A 164 -10.31 -11.19 1.72
N LEU A 165 -9.71 -12.28 1.25
CA LEU A 165 -9.29 -13.39 2.09
C LEU A 165 -8.23 -12.97 3.12
N VAL A 166 -7.16 -12.32 2.68
CA VAL A 166 -6.05 -11.86 3.54
C VAL A 166 -6.53 -10.84 4.57
N SER A 167 -7.49 -10.01 4.22
CA SER A 167 -8.02 -8.95 5.09
C SER A 167 -8.79 -9.47 6.32
N SER A 168 -9.06 -10.76 6.41
CA SER A 168 -9.67 -11.40 7.59
C SER A 168 -8.66 -11.82 8.65
N THR A 169 -7.36 -11.64 8.40
CA THR A 169 -6.28 -12.09 9.28
C THR A 169 -5.77 -11.01 10.22
N GLN A 170 -5.11 -11.41 11.30
CA GLN A 170 -4.47 -10.46 12.22
C GLN A 170 -3.26 -9.77 11.59
N GLU A 171 -2.54 -10.47 10.71
CA GLU A 171 -1.39 -9.94 9.98
C GLU A 171 -1.79 -8.75 9.09
N TRP A 172 -3.02 -8.75 8.57
CA TRP A 172 -3.56 -7.67 7.75
C TRP A 172 -3.52 -6.32 8.47
N ASP A 173 -4.01 -6.25 9.70
CA ASP A 173 -4.04 -4.99 10.45
C ASP A 173 -2.65 -4.40 10.67
N THR A 174 -1.64 -5.25 10.90
CA THR A 174 -0.24 -4.83 11.00
C THR A 174 0.29 -4.33 9.65
N TYR A 175 -0.01 -5.08 8.58
CA TYR A 175 0.47 -4.78 7.22
C TYR A 175 0.02 -3.41 6.72
N ILE A 176 -1.23 -3.05 6.98
CA ILE A 176 -1.85 -1.82 6.47
C ILE A 176 -1.84 -0.66 7.47
N ALA A 177 -1.23 -0.81 8.64
CA ALA A 177 -1.42 0.09 9.79
C ALA A 177 -1.22 1.57 9.45
N ASP A 178 -0.15 1.93 8.74
CA ASP A 178 0.16 3.33 8.41
C ASP A 178 -0.85 3.96 7.45
N VAL A 179 -1.30 3.19 6.46
CA VAL A 179 -2.34 3.59 5.50
C VAL A 179 -3.69 3.75 6.21
N LYS A 180 -4.06 2.78 7.04
CA LYS A 180 -5.30 2.80 7.82
C LYS A 180 -5.36 3.99 8.76
N ASN A 181 -4.28 4.25 9.50
CA ASN A 181 -4.18 5.37 10.43
C ASN A 181 -4.30 6.72 9.73
N TRP A 182 -3.64 6.87 8.57
CA TRP A 182 -3.76 8.11 7.79
C TRP A 182 -5.19 8.31 7.29
N LEU A 183 -5.82 7.30 6.71
CA LEU A 183 -7.21 7.40 6.24
C LEU A 183 -8.16 7.73 7.39
N HIS A 184 -7.96 7.12 8.57
CA HIS A 184 -8.76 7.39 9.76
C HIS A 184 -8.62 8.83 10.24
N SER A 185 -7.40 9.39 10.23
CA SER A 185 -7.16 10.79 10.60
C SER A 185 -7.90 11.79 9.69
N LYS A 186 -8.03 11.46 8.38
CA LYS A 186 -8.78 12.29 7.45
C LYS A 186 -10.30 12.20 7.63
N LEU A 187 -10.80 11.05 8.04
CA LEU A 187 -12.22 10.86 8.39
C LEU A 187 -12.63 11.75 9.59
N SER A 188 -11.83 11.76 10.63
CA SER A 188 -12.09 12.55 11.84
C SER A 188 -12.16 14.05 11.51
N MET A 189 -11.25 14.54 10.67
CA MET A 189 -11.28 15.94 10.22
C MET A 189 -12.56 16.32 9.46
N VAL A 190 -13.05 15.44 8.60
CA VAL A 190 -14.29 15.69 7.83
C VAL A 190 -15.51 15.73 8.76
N GLN A 191 -15.56 14.88 9.77
CA GLN A 191 -16.65 14.84 10.75
C GLN A 191 -16.65 16.07 11.67
N GLU A 192 -15.47 16.56 12.08
CA GLU A 192 -15.34 17.78 12.87
C GLU A 192 -15.83 19.01 12.11
N VAL A 193 -15.47 19.16 10.82
CA VAL A 193 -15.93 20.27 9.98
C VAL A 193 -17.44 20.22 9.79
N ALA A 194 -18.01 19.07 9.49
CA ALA A 194 -19.45 18.90 9.33
C ALA A 194 -20.23 19.18 10.62
N SER A 195 -19.62 18.98 11.79
CA SER A 195 -20.24 19.25 13.10
C SER A 195 -20.20 20.72 13.52
N GLN A 196 -19.34 21.54 12.88
CA GLN A 196 -19.19 22.96 13.15
C GLN A 196 -20.09 23.84 12.26
N GLU A 197 -20.63 23.26 11.18
CA GLU A 197 -21.55 23.96 10.24
C GLU A 197 -23.03 23.80 10.60
N VAL A 198 -23.37 23.14 11.70
CA VAL A 198 -24.73 22.96 12.24
C VAL A 198 -24.92 23.79 13.49
#